data_74c75c371d09e4b3442848d1924d773f
#
_entry.id   74c75c371d09e4b3442848d1924d773f
#
_cell.length_a   1.000
_cell.length_b   1.000
_cell.length_c   1.000
_cell.angle_alpha   90.00
_cell.angle_beta   90.00
_cell.angle_gamma   90.00
#
_symmetry.space_group_name_H-M   'P 1'
#
loop_
_entity.id
_entity.type
_entity.pdbx_description
1 polymer ?
#
loop_
_entity_poly.entity_id
_entity_poly.type
_entity_poly.pdbx_seq_one_letter_code
_entity_poly.pdbx_strand_id
1 'polypeptide(L)'
;MSRFMRLLVLWLWPVMAQAAPVIMVFGDSLSAGYGLPQNQGWVHLLSAKLTPAYQVVNASVSGETTSGGLSRLDSALQQHKPTIVILELGANDGLRGLPLKHSKANLGAMIEKSKASKAKVLLVGMQLPPNFGKPYTQRFADMYSELAQAHKVPLIPFLLEGFADKPEWFQNDMIHPTAAAQPFIVDRVQKALKNFKP
;
A
#
# COMPACT_ATOMS: atom_id res chain seq x y z
N MET A 1 -64.41 -13.05 -33.98
CA MET A 1 -62.97 -12.77 -34.23
C MET A 1 -62.38 -12.21 -32.95
N SER A 2 -61.73 -13.08 -32.13
CA SER A 2 -61.16 -12.70 -30.82
C SER A 2 -59.69 -12.32 -31.01
N ARG A 3 -59.36 -11.07 -30.74
CA ARG A 3 -57.92 -10.57 -30.72
C ARG A 3 -57.25 -10.90 -29.36
N PHE A 4 -56.43 -11.90 -29.33
CA PHE A 4 -55.54 -12.15 -28.20
C PHE A 4 -54.42 -11.09 -28.16
N MET A 5 -54.52 -10.17 -27.20
CA MET A 5 -53.47 -9.19 -26.89
C MET A 5 -52.40 -9.89 -26.04
N ARG A 6 -51.25 -10.20 -26.65
CA ARG A 6 -50.10 -10.75 -25.92
C ARG A 6 -49.45 -9.63 -25.12
N LEU A 7 -49.60 -9.66 -23.79
CA LEU A 7 -48.83 -8.81 -22.87
C LEU A 7 -47.36 -9.27 -22.88
N LEU A 8 -46.48 -8.42 -23.39
CA LEU A 8 -45.02 -8.62 -23.29
C LEU A 8 -44.58 -8.15 -21.89
N VAL A 9 -44.36 -9.08 -20.97
CA VAL A 9 -43.78 -8.77 -19.63
C VAL A 9 -42.31 -8.63 -19.80
N LEU A 10 -41.79 -7.39 -19.83
CA LEU A 10 -40.38 -7.08 -19.80
C LEU A 10 -39.85 -7.29 -18.36
N TRP A 11 -39.10 -8.36 -18.14
CA TRP A 11 -38.37 -8.60 -16.91
C TRP A 11 -37.16 -7.64 -16.86
N LEU A 12 -37.29 -6.54 -16.12
CA LEU A 12 -36.14 -5.69 -15.74
C LEU A 12 -35.36 -6.41 -14.68
N TRP A 13 -34.27 -7.08 -15.06
CA TRP A 13 -33.30 -7.58 -14.09
C TRP A 13 -32.58 -6.37 -13.50
N PRO A 14 -32.53 -6.25 -12.12
CA PRO A 14 -31.78 -5.19 -11.50
C PRO A 14 -30.30 -5.44 -11.83
N VAL A 15 -29.67 -4.49 -12.53
CA VAL A 15 -28.21 -4.45 -12.66
C VAL A 15 -27.66 -4.13 -11.28
N MET A 16 -27.23 -5.16 -10.54
CA MET A 16 -26.51 -4.97 -9.28
C MET A 16 -25.22 -4.24 -9.62
N ALA A 17 -25.16 -2.95 -9.32
CA ALA A 17 -23.93 -2.19 -9.40
C ALA A 17 -22.92 -2.83 -8.42
N GLN A 18 -21.91 -3.52 -8.95
CA GLN A 18 -20.85 -4.10 -8.13
C GLN A 18 -20.04 -2.96 -7.52
N ALA A 19 -19.90 -2.95 -6.19
CA ALA A 19 -19.08 -1.95 -5.51
C ALA A 19 -17.64 -2.00 -6.03
N ALA A 20 -17.04 -0.83 -6.22
CA ALA A 20 -15.67 -0.74 -6.70
C ALA A 20 -14.71 -1.53 -5.78
N PRO A 21 -13.74 -2.28 -6.34
CA PRO A 21 -12.77 -3.02 -5.55
C PRO A 21 -11.94 -2.08 -4.68
N VAL A 22 -11.60 -2.53 -3.47
CA VAL A 22 -10.90 -1.73 -2.46
C VAL A 22 -9.41 -1.99 -2.52
N ILE A 23 -8.62 -0.91 -2.62
CA ILE A 23 -7.18 -0.90 -2.37
C ILE A 23 -6.96 -0.33 -0.98
N MET A 24 -6.40 -1.12 -0.07
CA MET A 24 -6.01 -0.66 1.25
C MET A 24 -4.50 -0.39 1.28
N VAL A 25 -4.13 0.85 1.61
CA VAL A 25 -2.73 1.20 1.93
C VAL A 25 -2.55 1.00 3.43
N PHE A 26 -1.61 0.12 3.77
CA PHE A 26 -1.30 -0.26 5.14
C PHE A 26 0.19 0.00 5.40
N GLY A 27 0.46 1.18 5.96
CA GLY A 27 1.80 1.73 6.06
C GLY A 27 2.04 2.55 7.31
N ASP A 28 3.10 3.31 7.27
CA ASP A 28 3.52 4.21 8.35
C ASP A 28 3.31 5.70 7.99
N SER A 29 4.18 6.58 8.51
CA SER A 29 4.09 8.03 8.31
C SER A 29 4.22 8.46 6.85
N LEU A 30 4.96 7.72 6.03
CA LEU A 30 5.13 8.03 4.61
C LEU A 30 3.81 7.91 3.85
N SER A 31 3.00 6.92 4.22
CA SER A 31 1.68 6.69 3.63
C SER A 31 0.57 7.46 4.35
N ALA A 32 0.73 7.74 5.66
CA ALA A 32 -0.21 8.59 6.40
C ALA A 32 -0.18 10.06 5.98
N GLY A 33 0.89 10.51 5.31
CA GLY A 33 1.06 11.90 4.88
C GLY A 33 1.51 12.82 6.03
N TYR A 34 2.40 12.31 6.89
CA TYR A 34 2.92 13.07 8.03
C TYR A 34 3.52 14.41 7.61
N GLY A 35 3.16 15.49 8.33
CA GLY A 35 3.65 16.85 8.09
C GLY A 35 3.12 17.51 6.82
N LEU A 36 2.27 16.86 6.04
CA LEU A 36 1.67 17.42 4.83
C LEU A 36 0.33 18.08 5.12
N PRO A 37 -0.03 19.15 4.40
CA PRO A 37 -1.39 19.64 4.38
C PRO A 37 -2.37 18.53 3.95
N GLN A 38 -3.61 18.64 4.42
CA GLN A 38 -4.67 17.71 4.08
C GLN A 38 -4.77 17.51 2.57
N ASN A 39 -4.98 16.26 2.14
CA ASN A 39 -5.16 15.86 0.74
C ASN A 39 -3.91 15.99 -0.16
N GLN A 40 -2.73 16.27 0.38
CA GLN A 40 -1.49 16.35 -0.39
C GLN A 40 -0.62 15.08 -0.33
N GLY A 41 -0.94 14.12 0.53
CA GLY A 41 -0.23 12.85 0.60
C GLY A 41 -0.52 11.95 -0.61
N TRP A 42 0.45 11.11 -0.97
CA TRP A 42 0.39 10.25 -2.16
C TRP A 42 -0.83 9.32 -2.18
N VAL A 43 -1.30 8.84 -1.04
CA VAL A 43 -2.48 7.95 -0.98
C VAL A 43 -3.73 8.69 -1.44
N HIS A 44 -3.91 9.95 -1.02
CA HIS A 44 -5.03 10.77 -1.48
C HIS A 44 -4.93 11.06 -2.99
N LEU A 45 -3.74 11.44 -3.46
CA LEU A 45 -3.51 11.69 -4.89
C LEU A 45 -3.74 10.44 -5.74
N LEU A 46 -3.33 9.27 -5.25
CA LEU A 46 -3.59 7.98 -5.89
C LEU A 46 -5.09 7.69 -5.95
N SER A 47 -5.81 7.93 -4.84
CA SER A 47 -7.27 7.77 -4.79
C SER A 47 -7.97 8.59 -5.87
N ALA A 48 -7.61 9.86 -6.00
CA ALA A 48 -8.17 10.74 -7.03
C ALA A 48 -7.92 10.21 -8.47
N LYS A 49 -6.73 9.64 -8.73
CA LYS A 49 -6.39 9.05 -10.04
C LYS A 49 -7.11 7.73 -10.33
N LEU A 50 -7.46 6.96 -9.30
CA LEU A 50 -8.06 5.62 -9.47
C LEU A 50 -9.59 5.60 -9.39
N THR A 51 -10.22 6.65 -8.89
CA THR A 51 -11.70 6.80 -8.86
C THR A 51 -12.26 6.96 -10.28
N PRO A 52 -13.37 6.31 -10.65
CA PRO A 52 -14.22 5.43 -9.84
C PRO A 52 -13.84 3.94 -9.92
N ALA A 53 -12.76 3.57 -10.62
CA ALA A 53 -12.39 2.17 -10.85
C ALA A 53 -12.03 1.42 -9.55
N TYR A 54 -11.48 2.13 -8.56
CA TYR A 54 -11.12 1.60 -7.24
C TYR A 54 -11.52 2.58 -6.14
N GLN A 55 -11.88 2.02 -4.98
CA GLN A 55 -11.91 2.76 -3.73
C GLN A 55 -10.54 2.60 -3.05
N VAL A 56 -9.84 3.70 -2.76
CA VAL A 56 -8.56 3.66 -2.02
C VAL A 56 -8.80 4.05 -0.56
N VAL A 57 -8.39 3.18 0.36
CA VAL A 57 -8.48 3.40 1.81
C VAL A 57 -7.08 3.52 2.37
N ASN A 58 -6.83 4.59 3.12
CA ASN A 58 -5.59 4.77 3.87
C ASN A 58 -5.75 4.28 5.30
N ALA A 59 -5.16 3.13 5.60
CA ALA A 59 -5.12 2.53 6.94
C ALA A 59 -3.72 2.64 7.57
N SER A 60 -2.93 3.64 7.15
CA SER A 60 -1.56 3.86 7.63
C SER A 60 -1.55 4.66 8.94
N VAL A 61 -0.55 4.40 9.79
CA VAL A 61 -0.38 5.05 11.10
C VAL A 61 1.05 5.55 11.24
N SER A 62 1.21 6.85 11.50
CA SER A 62 2.54 7.46 11.67
C SER A 62 3.32 6.81 12.82
N GLY A 63 4.61 6.51 12.57
CA GLY A 63 5.48 5.86 13.54
C GLY A 63 5.28 4.36 13.70
N GLU A 64 4.42 3.74 12.87
CA GLU A 64 4.09 2.33 12.94
C GLU A 64 5.30 1.43 12.67
N THR A 65 5.44 0.38 13.48
CA THR A 65 6.41 -0.70 13.29
C THR A 65 5.74 -1.92 12.66
N THR A 66 6.56 -2.88 12.21
CA THR A 66 6.00 -4.16 11.71
C THR A 66 5.23 -4.92 12.80
N SER A 67 5.63 -4.80 14.07
CA SER A 67 4.93 -5.43 15.20
C SER A 67 3.57 -4.79 15.46
N GLY A 68 3.50 -3.46 15.48
CA GLY A 68 2.24 -2.73 15.64
C GLY A 68 1.29 -2.99 14.47
N GLY A 69 1.82 -2.93 13.24
CA GLY A 69 1.05 -3.25 12.03
C GLY A 69 0.46 -4.66 12.08
N LEU A 70 1.26 -5.67 12.45
CA LEU A 70 0.79 -7.05 12.55
C LEU A 70 -0.36 -7.20 13.56
N SER A 71 -0.31 -6.47 14.67
CA SER A 71 -1.33 -6.55 15.73
C SER A 71 -2.69 -6.02 15.30
N ARG A 72 -2.75 -5.04 14.38
CA ARG A 72 -3.99 -4.39 13.92
C ARG A 72 -4.47 -4.84 12.54
N LEU A 73 -3.67 -5.64 11.80
CA LEU A 73 -3.98 -6.00 10.42
C LEU A 73 -5.29 -6.77 10.28
N ASP A 74 -5.58 -7.72 11.16
CA ASP A 74 -6.80 -8.54 11.07
C ASP A 74 -8.05 -7.68 11.15
N SER A 75 -8.08 -6.70 12.07
CA SER A 75 -9.18 -5.74 12.18
C SER A 75 -9.33 -4.89 10.91
N ALA A 76 -8.21 -4.41 10.34
CA ALA A 76 -8.23 -3.62 9.12
C ALA A 76 -8.74 -4.44 7.91
N LEU A 77 -8.31 -5.70 7.78
CA LEU A 77 -8.78 -6.60 6.72
C LEU A 77 -10.29 -6.88 6.84
N GLN A 78 -10.79 -7.12 8.05
CA GLN A 78 -12.23 -7.33 8.29
C GLN A 78 -13.07 -6.09 7.98
N GLN A 79 -12.58 -4.92 8.40
CA GLN A 79 -13.29 -3.65 8.22
C GLN A 79 -13.36 -3.24 6.76
N HIS A 80 -12.25 -3.31 6.03
CA HIS A 80 -12.14 -2.75 4.68
C HIS A 80 -12.33 -3.76 3.57
N LYS A 81 -12.19 -5.06 3.85
CA LYS A 81 -12.33 -6.17 2.89
C LYS A 81 -11.59 -5.89 1.57
N PRO A 82 -10.30 -5.55 1.61
CA PRO A 82 -9.58 -5.10 0.42
C PRO A 82 -9.40 -6.23 -0.59
N THR A 83 -9.39 -5.87 -1.86
CA THR A 83 -8.96 -6.75 -2.95
C THR A 83 -7.46 -6.65 -3.19
N ILE A 84 -6.86 -5.52 -2.81
CA ILE A 84 -5.42 -5.27 -2.89
C ILE A 84 -4.99 -4.61 -1.57
N VAL A 85 -3.89 -5.11 -0.99
CA VAL A 85 -3.17 -4.49 0.13
C VAL A 85 -1.84 -3.97 -0.38
N ILE A 86 -1.60 -2.68 -0.24
CA ILE A 86 -0.27 -2.07 -0.42
C ILE A 86 0.36 -2.04 0.97
N LEU A 87 1.33 -2.94 1.20
CA LEU A 87 2.01 -3.10 2.51
C LEU A 87 3.32 -2.30 2.49
N GLU A 88 3.33 -1.18 3.22
CA GLU A 88 4.45 -0.23 3.29
C GLU A 88 4.83 -0.05 4.77
N LEU A 89 5.62 -0.96 5.33
CA LEU A 89 6.08 -0.96 6.73
C LEU A 89 7.51 -1.49 6.84
N GLY A 90 8.15 -1.18 7.95
CA GLY A 90 9.49 -1.64 8.31
C GLY A 90 10.52 -0.52 8.41
N ALA A 91 10.26 0.67 7.85
CA ALA A 91 11.16 1.80 7.94
C ALA A 91 11.44 2.18 9.41
N ASN A 92 10.41 2.24 10.25
CA ASN A 92 10.55 2.53 11.67
C ASN A 92 11.32 1.46 12.45
N ASP A 93 11.18 0.19 12.06
CA ASP A 93 11.98 -0.90 12.64
C ASP A 93 13.47 -0.68 12.34
N GLY A 94 13.80 -0.42 11.07
CA GLY A 94 15.15 -0.18 10.62
C GLY A 94 15.78 1.06 11.26
N LEU A 95 15.08 2.19 11.28
CA LEU A 95 15.56 3.45 11.87
C LEU A 95 15.77 3.35 13.38
N ARG A 96 15.03 2.49 14.08
CA ARG A 96 15.19 2.23 15.52
C ARG A 96 16.17 1.11 15.83
N GLY A 97 16.82 0.51 14.82
CA GLY A 97 17.75 -0.58 15.00
C GLY A 97 17.14 -1.87 15.55
N LEU A 98 15.84 -2.09 15.31
CA LEU A 98 15.17 -3.31 15.77
C LEU A 98 15.69 -4.54 15.00
N PRO A 99 15.66 -5.74 15.62
CA PRO A 99 16.15 -6.94 14.96
C PRO A 99 15.41 -7.26 13.66
N LEU A 100 16.09 -7.19 12.51
CA LEU A 100 15.51 -7.40 11.18
C LEU A 100 14.82 -8.76 11.02
N LYS A 101 15.26 -9.78 11.79
CA LYS A 101 14.61 -11.10 11.82
C LYS A 101 13.13 -10.98 12.22
N HIS A 102 12.81 -10.14 13.21
CA HIS A 102 11.43 -9.93 13.66
C HIS A 102 10.64 -9.13 12.63
N SER A 103 11.24 -8.07 12.08
CA SER A 103 10.59 -7.27 11.02
C SER A 103 10.24 -8.15 9.81
N LYS A 104 11.16 -9.00 9.38
CA LYS A 104 10.95 -9.96 8.29
C LYS A 104 9.83 -10.94 8.61
N ALA A 105 9.82 -11.52 9.81
CA ALA A 105 8.77 -12.46 10.23
C ALA A 105 7.39 -11.78 10.26
N ASN A 106 7.30 -10.57 10.82
CA ASN A 106 6.07 -9.80 10.89
C ASN A 106 5.52 -9.44 9.49
N LEU A 107 6.38 -8.95 8.59
CA LEU A 107 6.00 -8.65 7.21
C LEU A 107 5.53 -9.90 6.48
N GLY A 108 6.24 -11.03 6.63
CA GLY A 108 5.82 -12.30 6.06
C GLY A 108 4.46 -12.75 6.56
N ALA A 109 4.21 -12.65 7.88
CA ALA A 109 2.91 -12.97 8.46
C ALA A 109 1.80 -12.04 7.94
N MET A 110 2.07 -10.75 7.77
CA MET A 110 1.12 -9.80 7.19
C MET A 110 0.79 -10.12 5.73
N ILE A 111 1.77 -10.52 4.93
CA ILE A 111 1.55 -10.96 3.55
C ILE A 111 0.62 -12.19 3.54
N GLU A 112 0.90 -13.20 4.36
CA GLU A 112 0.07 -14.42 4.40
C GLU A 112 -1.36 -14.14 4.90
N LYS A 113 -1.54 -13.33 5.94
CA LYS A 113 -2.88 -12.94 6.42
C LYS A 113 -3.67 -12.19 5.35
N SER A 114 -3.02 -11.28 4.61
CA SER A 114 -3.66 -10.56 3.51
C SER A 114 -4.08 -11.50 2.38
N LYS A 115 -3.23 -12.46 2.00
CA LYS A 115 -3.55 -13.49 1.01
C LYS A 115 -4.68 -14.41 1.48
N ALA A 116 -4.69 -14.81 2.75
CA ALA A 116 -5.75 -15.61 3.35
C ALA A 116 -7.11 -14.91 3.31
N SER A 117 -7.13 -13.57 3.41
CA SER A 117 -8.34 -12.75 3.19
C SER A 117 -8.72 -12.55 1.72
N LYS A 118 -8.03 -13.24 0.78
CA LYS A 118 -8.18 -13.16 -0.67
C LYS A 118 -7.71 -11.83 -1.29
N ALA A 119 -6.99 -11.01 -0.54
CA ALA A 119 -6.37 -9.82 -1.09
C ALA A 119 -5.07 -10.16 -1.83
N LYS A 120 -4.83 -9.50 -2.96
CA LYS A 120 -3.51 -9.45 -3.59
C LYS A 120 -2.63 -8.49 -2.79
N VAL A 121 -1.32 -8.75 -2.71
CA VAL A 121 -0.39 -7.90 -1.94
C VAL A 121 0.62 -7.25 -2.87
N LEU A 122 0.81 -5.94 -2.75
CA LEU A 122 1.95 -5.20 -3.26
C LEU A 122 2.84 -4.86 -2.07
N LEU A 123 4.02 -5.48 -2.01
CA LEU A 123 5.01 -5.15 -1.00
C LEU A 123 5.79 -3.91 -1.42
N VAL A 124 5.98 -2.98 -0.49
CA VAL A 124 6.73 -1.75 -0.72
C VAL A 124 7.95 -1.74 0.18
N GLY A 125 9.12 -1.78 -0.44
CA GLY A 125 10.41 -1.75 0.23
C GLY A 125 10.88 -0.33 0.51
N MET A 126 11.80 -0.26 1.49
CA MET A 126 12.47 0.95 1.91
C MET A 126 13.99 0.73 1.97
N GLN A 127 14.72 1.82 2.02
CA GLN A 127 16.16 1.83 2.26
C GLN A 127 16.46 2.71 3.47
N LEU A 128 17.51 2.36 4.21
CA LEU A 128 18.00 3.15 5.34
C LEU A 128 19.11 4.10 4.88
N PRO A 129 19.25 5.26 5.54
CA PRO A 129 20.36 6.16 5.31
C PRO A 129 21.72 5.46 5.49
N PRO A 130 22.76 5.84 4.71
CA PRO A 130 24.05 5.13 4.71
C PRO A 130 24.81 5.19 6.03
N ASN A 131 24.50 6.15 6.90
CA ASN A 131 25.10 6.28 8.23
C ASN A 131 24.75 5.12 9.20
N PHE A 132 23.78 4.26 8.87
CA PHE A 132 23.50 3.01 9.59
C PHE A 132 24.53 1.89 9.29
N GLY A 133 25.45 2.13 8.35
CA GLY A 133 26.49 1.19 7.95
C GLY A 133 26.03 0.17 6.90
N LYS A 134 26.89 -0.02 5.88
CA LYS A 134 26.58 -0.84 4.69
C LYS A 134 26.06 -2.24 4.99
N PRO A 135 26.61 -3.01 5.97
CA PRO A 135 26.10 -4.37 6.21
C PRO A 135 24.66 -4.40 6.75
N TYR A 136 24.25 -3.38 7.50
CA TYR A 136 22.88 -3.30 8.03
C TYR A 136 21.89 -2.79 6.99
N THR A 137 22.26 -1.72 6.29
CA THR A 137 21.40 -1.13 5.25
C THR A 137 21.14 -2.12 4.11
N GLN A 138 22.16 -2.90 3.73
CA GLN A 138 22.01 -3.93 2.70
C GLN A 138 21.04 -5.03 3.16
N ARG A 139 21.26 -5.61 4.36
CA ARG A 139 20.36 -6.64 4.91
C ARG A 139 18.94 -6.15 5.08
N PHE A 140 18.76 -4.87 5.40
CA PHE A 140 17.44 -4.26 5.49
C PHE A 140 16.75 -4.22 4.12
N ALA A 141 17.45 -3.78 3.08
CA ALA A 141 16.90 -3.74 1.72
C ALA A 141 16.63 -5.15 1.17
N ASP A 142 17.56 -6.08 1.37
CA ASP A 142 17.45 -7.48 0.91
C ASP A 142 16.24 -8.20 1.51
N MET A 143 15.87 -7.87 2.75
CA MET A 143 14.71 -8.44 3.44
C MET A 143 13.43 -8.35 2.60
N TYR A 144 13.19 -7.23 1.93
CA TYR A 144 12.00 -7.05 1.09
C TYR A 144 12.05 -7.91 -0.17
N SER A 145 13.23 -8.00 -0.81
CA SER A 145 13.42 -8.85 -1.99
C SER A 145 13.24 -10.33 -1.67
N GLU A 146 13.78 -10.78 -0.55
CA GLU A 146 13.62 -12.15 -0.05
C GLU A 146 12.16 -12.48 0.26
N LEU A 147 11.43 -11.56 0.91
CA LEU A 147 10.00 -11.71 1.18
C LEU A 147 9.18 -11.77 -0.10
N ALA A 148 9.44 -10.85 -1.04
CA ALA A 148 8.72 -10.81 -2.32
C ALA A 148 8.90 -12.11 -3.10
N GLN A 149 10.11 -12.66 -3.13
CA GLN A 149 10.42 -13.93 -3.76
C GLN A 149 9.75 -15.11 -3.06
N ALA A 150 9.89 -15.19 -1.73
CA ALA A 150 9.35 -16.29 -0.92
C ALA A 150 7.83 -16.37 -1.01
N HIS A 151 7.15 -15.23 -0.94
CA HIS A 151 5.68 -15.15 -0.97
C HIS A 151 5.11 -14.95 -2.38
N LYS A 152 5.96 -14.82 -3.41
CA LYS A 152 5.57 -14.58 -4.81
C LYS A 152 4.63 -13.39 -4.96
N VAL A 153 5.01 -12.26 -4.36
CA VAL A 153 4.27 -10.99 -4.43
C VAL A 153 5.09 -9.94 -5.18
N PRO A 154 4.44 -9.05 -5.94
CA PRO A 154 5.10 -7.90 -6.54
C PRO A 154 5.75 -7.01 -5.47
N LEU A 155 6.90 -6.41 -5.84
CA LEU A 155 7.70 -5.54 -4.98
C LEU A 155 7.94 -4.20 -5.68
N ILE A 156 7.76 -3.12 -4.94
CA ILE A 156 8.45 -1.85 -5.20
C ILE A 156 9.73 -1.88 -4.36
N PRO A 157 10.93 -2.00 -4.92
CA PRO A 157 12.15 -2.19 -4.11
C PRO A 157 12.46 -1.02 -3.19
N PHE A 158 12.16 0.21 -3.65
CA PHE A 158 12.37 1.43 -2.88
C PHE A 158 11.32 2.49 -3.22
N LEU A 159 10.52 2.88 -2.22
CA LEU A 159 9.42 3.83 -2.42
C LEU A 159 9.91 5.21 -2.88
N LEU A 160 11.05 5.68 -2.33
CA LEU A 160 11.60 7.03 -2.56
C LEU A 160 12.67 7.08 -3.66
N GLU A 161 12.81 6.03 -4.46
CA GLU A 161 13.79 5.96 -5.54
C GLU A 161 13.67 7.16 -6.52
N GLY A 162 14.81 7.69 -6.94
CA GLY A 162 14.92 8.80 -7.89
C GLY A 162 14.90 10.20 -7.26
N PHE A 163 14.58 10.29 -5.95
CA PHE A 163 14.67 11.55 -5.22
C PHE A 163 15.22 11.43 -3.78
N ALA A 164 15.53 10.23 -3.31
CA ALA A 164 16.00 9.99 -1.95
C ALA A 164 17.34 10.69 -1.60
N ASP A 165 18.12 11.03 -2.60
CA ASP A 165 19.40 11.74 -2.50
C ASP A 165 19.27 13.26 -2.66
N LYS A 166 18.06 13.80 -2.75
CA LYS A 166 17.77 15.21 -3.01
C LYS A 166 17.09 15.86 -1.82
N PRO A 167 17.85 16.60 -0.97
CA PRO A 167 17.33 17.21 0.26
C PRO A 167 16.10 18.09 0.06
N GLU A 168 16.00 18.78 -1.08
CA GLU A 168 14.89 19.67 -1.41
C GLU A 168 13.53 18.99 -1.55
N TRP A 169 13.52 17.65 -1.66
CA TRP A 169 12.30 16.83 -1.72
C TRP A 169 11.83 16.33 -0.36
N PHE A 170 12.58 16.67 0.71
CA PHE A 170 12.27 16.27 2.07
C PHE A 170 11.86 17.45 2.94
N GLN A 171 11.08 17.19 3.96
CA GLN A 171 10.78 18.12 5.03
C GLN A 171 12.05 18.38 5.88
N ASN A 172 11.99 19.30 6.82
CA ASN A 172 13.15 19.67 7.65
C ASN A 172 13.75 18.51 8.44
N ASP A 173 13.00 17.43 8.62
CA ASP A 173 13.46 16.20 9.30
C ASP A 173 14.30 15.28 8.41
N MET A 174 14.41 15.57 7.12
CA MET A 174 15.16 14.77 6.13
C MET A 174 14.71 13.31 6.01
N ILE A 175 13.50 13.00 6.46
CA ILE A 175 12.90 11.66 6.45
C ILE A 175 11.62 11.66 5.62
N HIS A 176 10.75 12.64 5.84
CA HIS A 176 9.44 12.69 5.22
C HIS A 176 9.45 13.55 3.94
N PRO A 177 8.97 13.01 2.81
CA PRO A 177 8.91 13.76 1.56
C PRO A 177 7.96 14.95 1.65
N THR A 178 8.30 16.04 0.95
CA THR A 178 7.45 17.22 0.79
C THR A 178 6.21 16.92 -0.07
N ALA A 179 5.26 17.83 -0.11
CA ALA A 179 4.09 17.75 -1.00
C ALA A 179 4.51 17.65 -2.48
N ALA A 180 5.58 18.34 -2.89
CA ALA A 180 6.09 18.32 -4.25
C ALA A 180 6.66 16.94 -4.66
N ALA A 181 7.10 16.12 -3.71
CA ALA A 181 7.60 14.78 -3.95
C ALA A 181 6.49 13.72 -4.11
N GLN A 182 5.28 13.99 -3.62
CA GLN A 182 4.21 12.99 -3.59
C GLN A 182 3.80 12.45 -4.97
N PRO A 183 3.75 13.26 -6.05
CA PRO A 183 3.44 12.74 -7.38
C PRO A 183 4.40 11.65 -7.88
N PHE A 184 5.69 11.70 -7.54
CA PHE A 184 6.66 10.65 -7.90
C PHE A 184 6.33 9.31 -7.25
N ILE A 185 5.90 9.35 -5.98
CA ILE A 185 5.44 8.16 -5.26
C ILE A 185 4.18 7.61 -5.93
N VAL A 186 3.21 8.47 -6.25
CA VAL A 186 1.98 8.07 -6.96
C VAL A 186 2.28 7.36 -8.27
N ASP A 187 3.14 7.93 -9.11
CA ASP A 187 3.45 7.36 -10.41
C ASP A 187 4.13 5.99 -10.29
N ARG A 188 5.01 5.82 -9.29
CA ARG A 188 5.64 4.54 -8.97
C ARG A 188 4.63 3.48 -8.56
N VAL A 189 3.77 3.81 -7.59
CA VAL A 189 2.74 2.89 -7.10
C VAL A 189 1.73 2.57 -8.20
N GLN A 190 1.27 3.56 -8.95
CA GLN A 190 0.34 3.36 -10.06
C GLN A 190 0.93 2.44 -11.15
N LYS A 191 2.22 2.60 -11.46
CA LYS A 191 2.93 1.71 -12.40
C LYS A 191 2.95 0.26 -11.91
N ALA A 192 3.23 0.04 -10.61
CA ALA A 192 3.22 -1.29 -10.02
C ALA A 192 1.83 -1.93 -10.02
N LEU A 193 0.78 -1.13 -9.77
CA LEU A 193 -0.61 -1.59 -9.77
C LEU A 193 -1.12 -2.06 -11.13
N LYS A 194 -0.51 -1.66 -12.25
CA LYS A 194 -0.87 -2.15 -13.60
C LYS A 194 -0.75 -3.66 -13.73
N ASN A 195 0.06 -4.31 -12.90
CA ASN A 195 0.22 -5.75 -12.87
C ASN A 195 -0.90 -6.47 -12.10
N PHE A 196 -1.75 -5.73 -11.40
CA PHE A 196 -2.91 -6.25 -10.67
C PHE A 196 -4.14 -6.08 -11.58
N LYS A 197 -4.38 -7.07 -12.44
CA LYS A 197 -5.65 -7.11 -13.18
C LYS A 197 -6.80 -7.32 -12.19
N PRO A 198 -7.93 -6.62 -12.36
CA PRO A 198 -9.14 -6.84 -11.56
C PRO A 198 -9.63 -8.28 -11.66
#